data_47880f6ffa44ff4a1cda6ed7c87863f4
#
_entry.id   47880f6ffa44ff4a1cda6ed7c87863f4
#
_cell.length_a   1.000
_cell.length_b   1.000
_cell.length_c   1.000
_cell.angle_alpha   90.00
_cell.angle_beta   90.00
_cell.angle_gamma   90.00
#
_symmetry.space_group_name_H-M   'P 1'
#
loop_
_entity.id
_entity.type
_entity.pdbx_description
1 polymer ?
#
loop_
_entity_poly.entity_id
_entity_poly.type
_entity_poly.pdbx_seq_one_letter_code
_entity_poly.pdbx_strand_id
1 'polypeptide(L)'
;LEVLTGFLITGYYAVVSGWCLQYVYASIMGELHGDPTFVANYFKEFSADPIRPVMWTVAIFLICHFVIIHGVRGGIEKASKVMMPLLFILLLIIVVASCLLPDAGKGIEFLLKPDFGKVDRNVFLNALGQSFYSMSIGMGCICTYASYFSRQTNLLKSAIQISAIDLMVAVLAGLMIFPAAFSVGISPDSGPSLIFITLPNVFNEAFASMPVLGWIISLMFYVLLSVAALTSLMSLHEVNTSFFYEELKIDRKKGAMIVTVSCAIIGAFCSLSLGATDKLSFCGKTLFEWFDFVTGQLFLPTAGLPVSYTKLTL
;
A
#
# COMPACT_ATOMS: atom_id res chain seq x y z
N LEU A 1 -10.05 -6.92 18.58
CA LEU A 1 -8.97 -7.43 17.77
C LEU A 1 -8.76 -6.58 16.50
N GLU A 2 -9.84 -6.26 15.74
CA GLU A 2 -9.76 -5.45 14.50
C GLU A 2 -9.03 -4.11 14.69
N VAL A 3 -9.34 -3.36 15.77
CA VAL A 3 -8.68 -2.09 16.09
C VAL A 3 -7.18 -2.29 16.35
N LEU A 4 -6.81 -3.34 17.11
CA LEU A 4 -5.41 -3.66 17.36
C LEU A 4 -4.69 -4.02 16.06
N THR A 5 -5.34 -4.81 15.20
CA THR A 5 -4.83 -5.15 13.87
C THR A 5 -4.58 -3.89 13.04
N GLY A 6 -5.60 -3.03 12.95
CA GLY A 6 -5.50 -1.74 12.25
C GLY A 6 -4.39 -0.85 12.81
N PHE A 7 -4.22 -0.83 14.13
CA PHE A 7 -3.20 -0.03 14.81
C PHE A 7 -1.77 -0.49 14.46
N LEU A 8 -1.50 -1.79 14.52
CA LEU A 8 -0.20 -2.34 14.14
C LEU A 8 0.09 -2.16 12.66
N ILE A 9 -0.92 -2.44 11.80
CA ILE A 9 -0.78 -2.21 10.35
C ILE A 9 -0.47 -0.74 10.07
N THR A 10 -1.19 0.20 10.68
CA THR A 10 -0.94 1.65 10.52
C THR A 10 0.53 1.99 10.78
N GLY A 11 1.12 1.41 11.84
CA GLY A 11 2.51 1.66 12.22
C GLY A 11 3.52 1.22 11.16
N TYR A 12 3.50 -0.05 10.76
CA TYR A 12 4.50 -0.54 9.80
C TYR A 12 4.18 -0.15 8.35
N TYR A 13 2.91 -0.02 7.97
CA TYR A 13 2.51 0.42 6.63
C TYR A 13 3.00 1.83 6.31
N ALA A 14 3.04 2.71 7.32
CA ALA A 14 3.56 4.06 7.16
C ALA A 14 5.06 4.09 6.78
N VAL A 15 5.85 3.06 7.14
CA VAL A 15 7.26 2.95 6.73
C VAL A 15 7.36 2.83 5.22
N VAL A 16 6.63 1.86 4.64
CA VAL A 16 6.61 1.65 3.18
C VAL A 16 6.01 2.85 2.46
N SER A 17 4.97 3.46 3.05
CA SER A 17 4.37 4.71 2.53
C SER A 17 5.37 5.87 2.52
N GLY A 18 6.21 5.96 3.54
CA GLY A 18 7.32 6.93 3.63
C GLY A 18 8.39 6.68 2.54
N TRP A 19 8.67 5.41 2.24
CA TRP A 19 9.58 5.06 1.13
C TRP A 19 9.05 5.55 -0.22
N CYS A 20 7.73 5.47 -0.45
CA CYS A 20 7.14 6.03 -1.66
C CYS A 20 7.41 7.53 -1.79
N LEU A 21 7.30 8.31 -0.70
CA LEU A 21 7.64 9.74 -0.71
C LEU A 21 9.13 9.99 -0.99
N GLN A 22 10.03 9.19 -0.39
CA GLN A 22 11.47 9.27 -0.71
C GLN A 22 11.72 9.03 -2.20
N TYR A 23 11.03 8.05 -2.82
CA TYR A 23 11.20 7.76 -4.23
C TYR A 23 10.59 8.82 -5.16
N VAL A 24 9.55 9.54 -4.73
CA VAL A 24 9.11 10.77 -5.41
C VAL A 24 10.23 11.81 -5.39
N TYR A 25 10.82 12.05 -4.22
CA TYR A 25 11.94 12.98 -4.07
C TYR A 25 13.15 12.57 -4.94
N ALA A 26 13.55 11.31 -4.86
CA ALA A 26 14.65 10.76 -5.64
C ALA A 26 14.39 10.83 -7.16
N SER A 27 13.14 10.61 -7.60
CA SER A 27 12.75 10.79 -9.01
C SER A 27 12.87 12.24 -9.45
N ILE A 28 12.43 13.21 -8.64
CA ILE A 28 12.56 14.64 -8.95
C ILE A 28 14.04 15.05 -9.06
N MET A 29 14.89 14.54 -8.16
CA MET A 29 16.32 14.84 -8.13
C MET A 29 17.13 14.07 -9.18
N GLY A 30 16.50 13.10 -9.88
CA GLY A 30 17.20 12.27 -10.87
C GLY A 30 18.12 11.21 -10.25
N GLU A 31 17.97 10.89 -8.96
CA GLU A 31 18.82 9.94 -8.22
C GLU A 31 18.55 8.47 -8.58
N LEU A 32 17.48 8.19 -9.33
CA LEU A 32 17.11 6.81 -9.71
C LEU A 32 17.62 6.39 -11.09
N HIS A 33 18.44 7.22 -11.74
CA HIS A 33 19.08 6.92 -13.02
C HIS A 33 20.44 6.28 -12.79
N GLY A 34 20.64 5.05 -13.28
CA GLY A 34 21.90 4.34 -13.17
C GLY A 34 21.76 2.86 -13.51
N ASP A 35 22.85 2.13 -13.30
CA ASP A 35 22.87 0.68 -13.48
C ASP A 35 21.95 -0.02 -12.47
N PRO A 36 21.46 -1.25 -12.78
CA PRO A 36 20.65 -2.04 -11.86
C PRO A 36 21.28 -2.23 -10.48
N THR A 37 22.61 -2.33 -10.42
CA THR A 37 23.38 -2.42 -9.18
C THR A 37 23.32 -1.13 -8.36
N PHE A 38 23.29 0.03 -9.01
CA PHE A 38 23.17 1.33 -8.37
C PHE A 38 21.81 1.48 -7.67
N VAL A 39 20.73 1.14 -8.36
CA VAL A 39 19.38 1.23 -7.80
C VAL A 39 19.19 0.27 -6.62
N ALA A 40 19.74 -0.94 -6.70
CA ALA A 40 19.71 -1.91 -5.60
C ALA A 40 20.50 -1.40 -4.39
N ASN A 41 21.70 -0.83 -4.61
CA ASN A 41 22.50 -0.23 -3.55
C ASN A 41 21.82 0.99 -2.94
N TYR A 42 21.21 1.85 -3.76
CA TYR A 42 20.44 3.01 -3.29
C TYR A 42 19.33 2.58 -2.31
N PHE A 43 18.53 1.56 -2.67
CA PHE A 43 17.49 1.04 -1.78
C PHE A 43 18.08 0.47 -0.49
N LYS A 44 19.17 -0.31 -0.60
CA LYS A 44 19.83 -0.92 0.55
C LYS A 44 20.40 0.14 1.51
N GLU A 45 21.10 1.14 0.98
CA GLU A 45 21.64 2.24 1.76
C GLU A 45 20.54 3.08 2.40
N PHE A 46 19.49 3.39 1.64
CA PHE A 46 18.34 4.13 2.15
C PHE A 46 17.61 3.36 3.25
N SER A 47 17.29 2.08 3.04
CA SER A 47 16.54 1.27 4.02
C SER A 47 17.34 1.01 5.30
N ALA A 48 18.66 0.97 5.23
CA ALA A 48 19.58 0.78 6.36
C ALA A 48 19.91 2.10 7.09
N ASP A 49 19.62 3.26 6.52
CA ASP A 49 19.87 4.56 7.15
C ASP A 49 18.94 4.73 8.37
N PRO A 50 19.47 5.07 9.56
CA PRO A 50 18.66 5.21 10.76
C PRO A 50 17.76 6.46 10.77
N ILE A 51 18.03 7.45 9.93
CA ILE A 51 17.36 8.77 9.98
C ILE A 51 16.39 8.94 8.80
N ARG A 52 16.86 8.72 7.58
CA ARG A 52 16.09 9.02 6.35
C ARG A 52 14.73 8.31 6.29
N PRO A 53 14.62 6.97 6.45
CA PRO A 53 13.33 6.30 6.39
C PRO A 53 12.38 6.71 7.51
N VAL A 54 12.92 6.95 8.73
CA VAL A 54 12.13 7.43 9.87
C VAL A 54 11.58 8.82 9.61
N MET A 55 12.39 9.73 9.03
CA MET A 55 11.96 11.07 8.68
C MET A 55 10.81 11.08 7.67
N TRP A 56 10.88 10.23 6.64
CA TRP A 56 9.80 10.10 5.65
C TRP A 56 8.56 9.41 6.23
N THR A 57 8.73 8.46 7.16
CA THR A 57 7.64 7.85 7.93
C THR A 57 6.90 8.90 8.76
N VAL A 58 7.63 9.78 9.43
CA VAL A 58 7.02 10.89 10.18
C VAL A 58 6.35 11.89 9.23
N ALA A 59 6.96 12.21 8.10
CA ALA A 59 6.38 13.12 7.11
C ALA A 59 5.02 12.62 6.59
N ILE A 60 4.90 11.34 6.22
CA ILE A 60 3.62 10.78 5.76
C ILE A 60 2.56 10.79 6.87
N PHE A 61 2.96 10.53 8.13
CA PHE A 61 2.05 10.64 9.26
C PHE A 61 1.57 12.06 9.49
N LEU A 62 2.41 13.07 9.33
CA LEU A 62 2.00 14.47 9.46
C LEU A 62 0.99 14.85 8.38
N ILE A 63 1.21 14.43 7.14
CA ILE A 63 0.25 14.64 6.04
C ILE A 63 -1.09 13.96 6.36
N CYS A 64 -1.04 12.69 6.77
CA CYS A 64 -2.22 11.92 7.16
C CYS A 64 -2.96 12.57 8.34
N HIS A 65 -2.24 12.94 9.39
CA HIS A 65 -2.78 13.61 10.58
C HIS A 65 -3.52 14.89 10.21
N PHE A 66 -2.93 15.73 9.36
CA PHE A 66 -3.56 16.97 8.91
C PHE A 66 -4.90 16.71 8.23
N VAL A 67 -5.03 15.65 7.44
CA VAL A 67 -6.31 15.28 6.82
C VAL A 67 -7.31 14.79 7.87
N ILE A 68 -6.89 13.90 8.78
CA ILE A 68 -7.76 13.25 9.77
C ILE A 68 -8.35 14.25 10.78
N ILE A 69 -7.58 15.24 11.24
CA ILE A 69 -8.09 16.24 12.22
C ILE A 69 -9.22 17.11 11.66
N HIS A 70 -9.33 17.25 10.33
CA HIS A 70 -10.42 17.96 9.68
C HIS A 70 -11.72 17.13 9.58
N GLY A 71 -11.70 15.89 10.06
CA GLY A 71 -12.85 14.98 10.11
C GLY A 71 -13.16 14.31 8.78
N VAL A 72 -14.22 13.48 8.78
CA VAL A 72 -14.57 12.65 7.61
C VAL A 72 -14.97 13.51 6.42
N ARG A 73 -15.93 14.42 6.59
CA ARG A 73 -16.44 15.26 5.48
C ARG A 73 -15.46 16.34 5.05
N GLY A 74 -14.79 17.02 5.99
CA GLY A 74 -13.87 18.13 5.71
C GLY A 74 -12.46 17.69 5.31
N GLY A 75 -12.02 16.51 5.77
CA GLY A 75 -10.69 15.94 5.55
C GLY A 75 -10.72 14.78 4.56
N ILE A 76 -11.08 13.60 5.02
CA ILE A 76 -10.96 12.34 4.26
C ILE A 76 -11.76 12.40 2.96
N GLU A 77 -13.03 12.75 2.99
CA GLU A 77 -13.89 12.80 1.80
C GLU A 77 -13.36 13.82 0.77
N LYS A 78 -12.93 14.99 1.24
CA LYS A 78 -12.39 16.04 0.35
C LYS A 78 -11.05 15.61 -0.26
N ALA A 79 -10.16 15.02 0.53
CA ALA A 79 -8.90 14.51 0.03
C ALA A 79 -9.12 13.38 -1.00
N SER A 80 -9.97 12.40 -0.68
CA SER A 80 -10.27 11.27 -1.57
C SER A 80 -10.90 11.70 -2.88
N LYS A 81 -11.78 12.71 -2.88
CA LYS A 81 -12.37 13.24 -4.13
C LYS A 81 -11.34 13.77 -5.13
N VAL A 82 -10.18 14.22 -4.66
CA VAL A 82 -9.08 14.68 -5.52
C VAL A 82 -8.10 13.54 -5.82
N MET A 83 -7.75 12.79 -4.79
CA MET A 83 -6.70 11.76 -4.88
C MET A 83 -7.13 10.55 -5.72
N MET A 84 -8.39 10.09 -5.60
CA MET A 84 -8.86 8.91 -6.34
C MET A 84 -8.91 9.11 -7.85
N PRO A 85 -9.49 10.20 -8.39
CA PRO A 85 -9.41 10.47 -9.83
C PRO A 85 -7.98 10.65 -10.32
N LEU A 86 -7.11 11.34 -9.55
CA LEU A 86 -5.71 11.50 -9.89
C LEU A 86 -5.01 10.14 -10.00
N LEU A 87 -5.19 9.27 -9.00
CA LEU A 87 -4.66 7.91 -9.00
C LEU A 87 -5.09 7.14 -10.24
N PHE A 88 -6.37 7.19 -10.57
CA PHE A 88 -6.91 6.45 -11.71
C PHE A 88 -6.36 6.97 -13.06
N ILE A 89 -6.25 8.29 -13.22
CA ILE A 89 -5.66 8.90 -14.42
C ILE A 89 -4.20 8.51 -14.57
N LEU A 90 -3.40 8.63 -13.49
CA LEU A 90 -1.99 8.24 -13.49
C LEU A 90 -1.83 6.76 -13.83
N LEU A 91 -2.63 5.90 -13.22
CA LEU A 91 -2.64 4.47 -13.48
C LEU A 91 -2.89 4.18 -14.96
N LEU A 92 -3.92 4.78 -15.56
CA LEU A 92 -4.24 4.56 -16.98
C LEU A 92 -3.12 5.03 -17.91
N ILE A 93 -2.49 6.18 -17.62
CA ILE A 93 -1.38 6.69 -18.45
C ILE A 93 -0.21 5.70 -18.41
N ILE A 94 0.17 5.21 -17.22
CA ILE A 94 1.29 4.28 -17.08
C ILE A 94 0.96 2.91 -17.69
N VAL A 95 -0.29 2.42 -17.55
CA VAL A 95 -0.74 1.18 -18.22
C VAL A 95 -0.58 1.29 -19.73
N VAL A 96 -1.05 2.40 -20.33
CA VAL A 96 -0.89 2.62 -21.78
C VAL A 96 0.59 2.65 -22.16
N ALA A 97 1.43 3.38 -21.41
CA ALA A 97 2.86 3.43 -21.66
C ALA A 97 3.52 2.04 -21.59
N SER A 98 3.18 1.25 -20.58
CA SER A 98 3.71 -0.11 -20.40
C SER A 98 3.24 -1.08 -21.50
N CYS A 99 1.98 -1.01 -21.90
CA CYS A 99 1.44 -1.88 -22.95
C CYS A 99 1.96 -1.54 -24.37
N LEU A 100 2.51 -0.36 -24.57
CA LEU A 100 3.13 0.05 -25.84
C LEU A 100 4.61 -0.37 -25.97
N LEU A 101 5.21 -0.94 -24.91
CA LEU A 101 6.59 -1.40 -24.93
C LEU A 101 6.77 -2.65 -25.82
N PRO A 102 7.98 -2.86 -26.39
CA PRO A 102 8.31 -4.10 -27.09
C PRO A 102 8.07 -5.31 -26.16
N ASP A 103 7.63 -6.43 -26.73
CA ASP A 103 7.36 -7.67 -25.96
C ASP A 103 6.32 -7.56 -24.81
N ALA A 104 5.61 -6.46 -24.68
CA ALA A 104 4.55 -6.27 -23.68
C ALA A 104 3.49 -7.38 -23.73
N GLY A 105 3.25 -7.97 -24.89
CA GLY A 105 2.32 -9.10 -25.10
C GLY A 105 2.60 -10.29 -24.19
N LYS A 106 3.87 -10.59 -23.89
CA LYS A 106 4.26 -11.68 -22.99
C LYS A 106 3.79 -11.42 -21.54
N GLY A 107 3.90 -10.18 -21.08
CA GLY A 107 3.42 -9.75 -19.76
C GLY A 107 1.90 -9.78 -19.66
N ILE A 108 1.20 -9.38 -20.71
CA ILE A 108 -0.26 -9.46 -20.80
C ILE A 108 -0.73 -10.91 -20.78
N GLU A 109 -0.07 -11.79 -21.55
CA GLU A 109 -0.34 -13.22 -21.55
C GLU A 109 -0.11 -13.84 -20.18
N PHE A 110 1.00 -13.50 -19.52
CA PHE A 110 1.30 -13.98 -18.17
C PHE A 110 0.22 -13.60 -17.16
N LEU A 111 -0.31 -12.38 -17.22
CA LEU A 111 -1.34 -11.90 -16.30
C LEU A 111 -2.72 -12.51 -16.59
N LEU A 112 -3.11 -12.59 -17.85
CA LEU A 112 -4.51 -12.89 -18.25
C LEU A 112 -4.74 -14.31 -18.70
N LYS A 113 -3.69 -15.08 -19.04
CA LYS A 113 -3.84 -16.46 -19.49
C LYS A 113 -3.93 -17.41 -18.30
N PRO A 114 -5.08 -18.01 -18.02
CA PRO A 114 -5.25 -18.91 -16.89
C PRO A 114 -4.49 -20.23 -17.13
N ASP A 115 -3.76 -20.68 -16.13
CA ASP A 115 -3.15 -22.01 -16.09
C ASP A 115 -3.79 -22.83 -14.96
N PHE A 116 -4.90 -23.50 -15.30
CA PHE A 116 -5.64 -24.31 -14.33
C PHE A 116 -4.84 -25.50 -13.80
N GLY A 117 -3.75 -25.90 -14.47
CA GLY A 117 -2.86 -26.97 -14.00
C GLY A 117 -2.05 -26.59 -12.76
N LYS A 118 -1.89 -25.30 -12.50
CA LYS A 118 -1.17 -24.76 -11.32
C LYS A 118 -2.08 -24.45 -10.15
N VAL A 119 -3.40 -24.59 -10.29
CA VAL A 119 -4.36 -24.27 -9.22
C VAL A 119 -4.38 -25.41 -8.22
N ASP A 120 -3.76 -25.18 -7.06
CA ASP A 120 -3.77 -26.08 -5.93
C ASP A 120 -4.45 -25.45 -4.69
N ARG A 121 -4.50 -26.19 -3.59
CA ARG A 121 -5.05 -25.70 -2.32
C ARG A 121 -4.36 -24.44 -1.82
N ASN A 122 -3.04 -24.30 -2.04
CA ASN A 122 -2.26 -23.17 -1.56
C ASN A 122 -2.56 -21.92 -2.35
N VAL A 123 -2.73 -22.04 -3.68
CA VAL A 123 -3.17 -20.94 -4.55
C VAL A 123 -4.54 -20.41 -4.10
N PHE A 124 -5.47 -21.30 -3.78
CA PHE A 124 -6.79 -20.89 -3.29
C PHE A 124 -6.71 -20.18 -1.93
N LEU A 125 -5.94 -20.71 -0.98
CA LEU A 125 -5.77 -20.09 0.34
C LEU A 125 -5.06 -18.74 0.26
N ASN A 126 -4.04 -18.62 -0.59
CA ASN A 126 -3.33 -17.36 -0.81
C ASN A 126 -4.24 -16.30 -1.47
N ALA A 127 -5.03 -16.71 -2.46
CA ALA A 127 -6.01 -15.82 -3.11
C ALA A 127 -7.08 -15.33 -2.12
N LEU A 128 -7.56 -16.22 -1.24
CA LEU A 128 -8.50 -15.85 -0.18
C LEU A 128 -7.88 -14.85 0.80
N GLY A 129 -6.65 -15.12 1.28
CA GLY A 129 -5.90 -14.22 2.16
C GLY A 129 -5.67 -12.85 1.52
N GLN A 130 -5.28 -12.84 0.24
CA GLN A 130 -5.09 -11.60 -0.52
C GLN A 130 -6.40 -10.82 -0.66
N SER A 131 -7.54 -11.48 -0.86
CA SER A 131 -8.85 -10.82 -0.92
C SER A 131 -9.20 -10.12 0.41
N PHE A 132 -8.94 -10.77 1.55
CA PHE A 132 -9.13 -10.17 2.87
C PHE A 132 -8.27 -8.91 3.05
N TYR A 133 -7.01 -8.98 2.62
CA TYR A 133 -6.07 -7.87 2.74
C TYR A 133 -6.46 -6.70 1.82
N SER A 134 -6.71 -6.96 0.53
CA SER A 134 -7.06 -5.96 -0.48
C SER A 134 -8.35 -5.22 -0.12
N MET A 135 -9.39 -5.94 0.28
CA MET A 135 -10.67 -5.37 0.68
C MET A 135 -10.70 -4.86 2.13
N SER A 136 -9.57 -4.87 2.82
CA SER A 136 -9.47 -4.40 4.22
C SER A 136 -10.45 -5.08 5.19
N ILE A 137 -10.71 -6.39 4.98
CA ILE A 137 -11.59 -7.19 5.85
C ILE A 137 -10.81 -7.61 7.09
N GLY A 138 -11.41 -7.46 8.27
CA GLY A 138 -10.79 -7.86 9.55
C GLY A 138 -9.88 -6.81 10.19
N MET A 139 -9.72 -5.63 9.58
CA MET A 139 -8.96 -4.50 10.13
C MET A 139 -9.84 -3.30 10.52
N GLY A 140 -11.16 -3.48 10.56
CA GLY A 140 -12.12 -2.46 11.02
C GLY A 140 -12.46 -1.37 10.00
N CYS A 141 -11.74 -1.25 8.87
CA CYS A 141 -11.95 -0.16 7.91
C CYS A 141 -13.37 -0.15 7.32
N ILE A 142 -13.84 -1.29 6.83
CA ILE A 142 -15.18 -1.39 6.24
C ILE A 142 -16.26 -1.10 7.28
N CYS A 143 -16.12 -1.59 8.52
CA CYS A 143 -17.07 -1.34 9.61
C CYS A 143 -17.10 0.15 9.95
N THR A 144 -15.95 0.79 10.09
CA THR A 144 -15.83 2.22 10.39
C THR A 144 -16.47 3.07 9.29
N TYR A 145 -16.16 2.81 8.02
CA TYR A 145 -16.78 3.56 6.93
C TYR A 145 -18.28 3.28 6.77
N ALA A 146 -18.72 2.04 6.99
CA ALA A 146 -20.13 1.70 6.96
C ALA A 146 -20.94 2.41 8.05
N SER A 147 -20.33 2.74 9.19
CA SER A 147 -21.01 3.51 10.26
C SER A 147 -21.33 4.95 9.83
N TYR A 148 -20.63 5.49 8.83
CA TYR A 148 -20.88 6.81 8.27
C TYR A 148 -21.92 6.82 7.15
N PHE A 149 -22.39 5.66 6.69
CA PHE A 149 -23.38 5.57 5.63
C PHE A 149 -24.77 6.05 6.10
N SER A 150 -25.54 6.61 5.16
CA SER A 150 -26.94 6.91 5.42
C SER A 150 -27.76 5.63 5.56
N ARG A 151 -28.87 5.68 6.32
CA ARG A 151 -29.80 4.53 6.48
C ARG A 151 -30.41 4.04 5.16
N GLN A 152 -30.38 4.86 4.11
CA GLN A 152 -30.90 4.53 2.79
C GLN A 152 -29.86 3.81 1.88
N THR A 153 -28.61 3.67 2.33
CA THR A 153 -27.55 3.07 1.53
C THR A 153 -27.76 1.57 1.40
N ASN A 154 -27.78 1.08 0.16
CA ASN A 154 -27.85 -0.36 -0.11
C ASN A 154 -26.45 -0.98 0.05
N LEU A 155 -26.22 -1.65 1.19
CA LEU A 155 -24.93 -2.24 1.53
C LEU A 155 -24.45 -3.30 0.53
N LEU A 156 -25.36 -4.16 0.03
CA LEU A 156 -25.00 -5.20 -0.94
C LEU A 156 -24.52 -4.58 -2.24
N LYS A 157 -25.23 -3.57 -2.75
CA LYS A 157 -24.84 -2.87 -3.98
C LYS A 157 -23.48 -2.19 -3.78
N SER A 158 -23.26 -1.55 -2.64
CA SER A 158 -21.97 -0.90 -2.31
C SER A 158 -20.84 -1.93 -2.23
N ALA A 159 -21.05 -3.08 -1.59
CA ALA A 159 -20.06 -4.14 -1.49
C ALA A 159 -19.65 -4.67 -2.88
N ILE A 160 -20.64 -4.95 -3.75
CA ILE A 160 -20.36 -5.41 -5.13
C ILE A 160 -19.59 -4.36 -5.91
N GLN A 161 -19.96 -3.08 -5.79
CA GLN A 161 -19.25 -1.98 -6.47
C GLN A 161 -17.82 -1.84 -6.00
N ILE A 162 -17.57 -1.90 -4.68
CA ILE A 162 -16.22 -1.82 -4.11
C ILE A 162 -15.37 -2.99 -4.62
N SER A 163 -15.89 -4.23 -4.54
CA SER A 163 -15.16 -5.43 -5.00
C SER A 163 -14.85 -5.38 -6.49
N ALA A 164 -15.78 -4.89 -7.32
CA ALA A 164 -15.57 -4.76 -8.76
C ALA A 164 -14.51 -3.71 -9.10
N ILE A 165 -14.49 -2.58 -8.40
CA ILE A 165 -13.49 -1.53 -8.58
C ILE A 165 -12.12 -2.01 -8.09
N ASP A 166 -12.04 -2.69 -6.95
CA ASP A 166 -10.81 -3.28 -6.41
C ASP A 166 -10.18 -4.25 -7.42
N LEU A 167 -10.97 -5.19 -7.94
CA LEU A 167 -10.52 -6.12 -8.97
C LEU A 167 -10.04 -5.40 -10.24
N MET A 168 -10.78 -4.39 -10.69
CA MET A 168 -10.41 -3.62 -11.89
C MET A 168 -9.06 -2.92 -11.69
N VAL A 169 -8.87 -2.26 -10.54
CA VAL A 169 -7.60 -1.58 -10.21
C VAL A 169 -6.46 -2.59 -10.10
N ALA A 170 -6.69 -3.76 -9.49
CA ALA A 170 -5.69 -4.82 -9.38
C ALA A 170 -5.23 -5.33 -10.75
N VAL A 171 -6.18 -5.56 -11.69
CA VAL A 171 -5.86 -5.96 -13.06
C VAL A 171 -5.09 -4.86 -13.80
N LEU A 172 -5.50 -3.59 -13.66
CA LEU A 172 -4.79 -2.46 -14.26
C LEU A 172 -3.37 -2.31 -13.68
N ALA A 173 -3.19 -2.52 -12.38
CA ALA A 173 -1.85 -2.52 -11.77
C ALA A 173 -0.98 -3.67 -12.31
N GLY A 174 -1.54 -4.85 -12.53
CA GLY A 174 -0.86 -5.95 -13.22
C GLY A 174 -0.46 -5.57 -14.65
N LEU A 175 -1.37 -4.95 -15.42
CA LEU A 175 -1.09 -4.45 -16.77
C LEU A 175 -0.07 -3.31 -16.80
N MET A 176 0.13 -2.60 -15.71
CA MET A 176 1.18 -1.61 -15.56
C MET A 176 2.55 -2.28 -15.34
N ILE A 177 2.62 -3.31 -14.50
CA ILE A 177 3.87 -3.90 -14.03
C ILE A 177 4.40 -4.99 -14.98
N PHE A 178 3.58 -5.99 -15.31
CA PHE A 178 4.04 -7.17 -16.03
C PHE A 178 4.51 -6.87 -17.46
N PRO A 179 3.78 -6.11 -18.29
CA PRO A 179 4.26 -5.76 -19.62
C PRO A 179 5.61 -5.04 -19.59
N ALA A 180 5.79 -4.12 -18.65
CA ALA A 180 7.05 -3.39 -18.50
C ALA A 180 8.19 -4.31 -18.04
N ALA A 181 7.97 -5.19 -17.05
CA ALA A 181 8.99 -6.14 -16.59
C ALA A 181 9.42 -7.13 -17.68
N PHE A 182 8.46 -7.71 -18.41
CA PHE A 182 8.74 -8.65 -19.50
C PHE A 182 9.40 -7.98 -20.71
N SER A 183 9.16 -6.69 -20.97
CA SER A 183 9.79 -5.96 -22.08
C SER A 183 11.31 -5.85 -21.94
N VAL A 184 11.81 -5.87 -20.72
CA VAL A 184 13.26 -5.81 -20.41
C VAL A 184 13.82 -7.16 -19.93
N GLY A 185 13.02 -8.22 -20.01
CA GLY A 185 13.45 -9.58 -19.64
C GLY A 185 13.63 -9.81 -18.14
N ILE A 186 13.10 -8.93 -17.30
CA ILE A 186 13.17 -9.07 -15.85
C ILE A 186 11.99 -9.94 -15.38
N SER A 187 12.29 -11.00 -14.62
CA SER A 187 11.25 -11.78 -13.97
C SER A 187 10.63 -10.97 -12.83
N PRO A 188 9.28 -10.87 -12.75
CA PRO A 188 8.63 -10.14 -11.71
C PRO A 188 8.72 -10.91 -10.39
N ASP A 189 9.71 -10.57 -9.57
CA ASP A 189 9.84 -11.08 -8.21
C ASP A 189 8.75 -10.51 -7.30
N SER A 190 8.61 -11.09 -6.12
CA SER A 190 7.63 -10.67 -5.12
C SER A 190 8.24 -9.75 -4.06
N GLY A 191 7.39 -8.93 -3.44
CA GLY A 191 7.75 -8.11 -2.29
C GLY A 191 8.17 -6.67 -2.60
N PRO A 192 8.65 -5.92 -1.60
CA PRO A 192 9.05 -4.53 -1.74
C PRO A 192 10.16 -4.28 -2.75
N SER A 193 11.05 -5.26 -2.98
CA SER A 193 12.11 -5.20 -3.98
C SER A 193 11.58 -4.99 -5.40
N LEU A 194 10.42 -5.54 -5.74
CA LEU A 194 9.77 -5.31 -7.03
C LEU A 194 9.52 -3.81 -7.26
N ILE A 195 9.02 -3.12 -6.27
CA ILE A 195 8.61 -1.71 -6.39
C ILE A 195 9.82 -0.77 -6.34
N PHE A 196 10.78 -1.03 -5.45
CA PHE A 196 11.85 -0.08 -5.15
C PHE A 196 13.19 -0.40 -5.81
N ILE A 197 13.37 -1.62 -6.34
CA ILE A 197 14.58 -2.04 -7.06
C ILE A 197 14.25 -2.36 -8.52
N THR A 198 13.30 -3.27 -8.75
CA THR A 198 13.04 -3.79 -10.10
C THR A 198 12.39 -2.75 -11.00
N LEU A 199 11.32 -2.08 -10.56
CA LEU A 199 10.60 -1.14 -11.41
C LEU A 199 11.38 0.10 -11.81
N PRO A 200 12.23 0.75 -10.98
CA PRO A 200 13.12 1.81 -11.47
C PRO A 200 14.03 1.35 -12.61
N ASN A 201 14.60 0.14 -12.49
CA ASN A 201 15.44 -0.44 -13.53
C ASN A 201 14.65 -0.72 -14.81
N VAL A 202 13.44 -1.28 -14.66
CA VAL A 202 12.51 -1.51 -15.78
C VAL A 202 12.23 -0.20 -16.53
N PHE A 203 11.91 0.88 -15.82
CA PHE A 203 11.66 2.18 -16.46
C PHE A 203 12.90 2.77 -17.14
N ASN A 204 14.07 2.63 -16.52
CA ASN A 204 15.32 3.09 -17.11
C ASN A 204 15.66 2.32 -18.41
N GLU A 205 15.47 1.00 -18.44
CA GLU A 205 15.76 0.18 -19.61
C GLU A 205 14.67 0.30 -20.69
N ALA A 206 13.40 0.23 -20.31
CA ALA A 206 12.29 0.28 -21.26
C ALA A 206 12.22 1.61 -22.02
N PHE A 207 12.61 2.69 -21.37
CA PHE A 207 12.63 4.04 -21.96
C PHE A 207 14.03 4.57 -22.24
N ALA A 208 15.04 3.70 -22.37
CA ALA A 208 16.43 4.10 -22.62
C ALA A 208 16.61 4.97 -23.89
N SER A 209 15.78 4.75 -24.92
CA SER A 209 15.76 5.58 -26.14
C SER A 209 15.11 6.97 -25.94
N MET A 210 14.34 7.16 -24.86
CA MET A 210 13.62 8.39 -24.53
C MET A 210 13.76 8.71 -23.04
N PRO A 211 14.93 9.12 -22.56
CA PRO A 211 15.22 9.24 -21.11
C PRO A 211 14.29 10.19 -20.36
N VAL A 212 13.88 11.28 -21.02
CA VAL A 212 12.92 12.25 -20.42
C VAL A 212 11.55 11.59 -20.18
N LEU A 213 11.10 10.74 -21.11
CA LEU A 213 9.84 10.02 -20.95
C LEU A 213 9.96 8.98 -19.82
N GLY A 214 11.07 8.26 -19.74
CA GLY A 214 11.35 7.32 -18.65
C GLY A 214 11.34 8.01 -17.28
N TRP A 215 11.97 9.19 -17.19
CA TRP A 215 11.94 10.01 -15.99
C TRP A 215 10.52 10.44 -15.60
N ILE A 216 9.71 10.94 -16.56
CA ILE A 216 8.33 11.34 -16.31
C ILE A 216 7.49 10.13 -15.82
N ILE A 217 7.60 8.98 -16.49
CA ILE A 217 6.85 7.77 -16.12
C ILE A 217 7.25 7.29 -14.73
N SER A 218 8.54 7.26 -14.41
CA SER A 218 9.04 6.91 -13.07
C SER A 218 8.48 7.85 -12.00
N LEU A 219 8.54 9.16 -12.22
CA LEU A 219 7.98 10.15 -11.29
C LEU A 219 6.47 9.95 -11.11
N MET A 220 5.73 9.81 -12.22
CA MET A 220 4.28 9.57 -12.17
C MET A 220 3.92 8.30 -11.41
N PHE A 221 4.72 7.23 -11.57
CA PHE A 221 4.54 5.98 -10.85
C PHE A 221 4.70 6.15 -9.33
N TYR A 222 5.77 6.81 -8.87
CA TYR A 222 5.97 7.02 -7.43
C TYR A 222 4.98 8.03 -6.82
N VAL A 223 4.53 9.03 -7.58
CA VAL A 223 3.41 9.89 -7.16
C VAL A 223 2.13 9.08 -7.01
N LEU A 224 1.80 8.20 -7.97
CA LEU A 224 0.67 7.28 -7.91
C LEU A 224 0.72 6.41 -6.66
N LEU A 225 1.87 5.77 -6.40
CA LEU A 225 2.08 4.93 -5.21
C LEU A 225 1.93 5.72 -3.92
N SER A 226 2.50 6.93 -3.85
CA SER A 226 2.39 7.78 -2.66
C SER A 226 0.95 8.18 -2.36
N VAL A 227 0.19 8.52 -3.41
CA VAL A 227 -1.24 8.84 -3.30
C VAL A 227 -2.04 7.61 -2.86
N ALA A 228 -1.80 6.44 -3.44
CA ALA A 228 -2.45 5.18 -3.07
C ALA A 228 -2.13 4.80 -1.61
N ALA A 229 -0.86 4.87 -1.22
CA ALA A 229 -0.41 4.58 0.13
C ALA A 229 -1.02 5.53 1.16
N LEU A 230 -1.09 6.83 0.85
CA LEU A 230 -1.69 7.83 1.73
C LEU A 230 -3.19 7.62 1.92
N THR A 231 -3.95 7.26 0.88
CA THR A 231 -5.38 6.98 1.00
C THR A 231 -5.65 5.78 1.91
N SER A 232 -4.85 4.72 1.79
CA SER A 232 -4.93 3.53 2.65
C SER A 232 -4.53 3.86 4.10
N LEU A 233 -3.46 4.63 4.27
CA LEU A 233 -3.01 5.07 5.61
C LEU A 233 -4.06 5.92 6.32
N MET A 234 -4.75 6.82 5.58
CA MET A 234 -5.86 7.61 6.13
C MET A 234 -7.00 6.71 6.63
N SER A 235 -7.34 5.66 5.89
CA SER A 235 -8.38 4.70 6.26
C SER A 235 -8.02 3.95 7.55
N LEU A 236 -6.81 3.43 7.64
CA LEU A 236 -6.31 2.74 8.83
C LEU A 236 -6.22 3.66 10.04
N HIS A 237 -5.76 4.90 9.84
CA HIS A 237 -5.67 5.89 10.89
C HIS A 237 -7.06 6.29 11.42
N GLU A 238 -8.05 6.41 10.52
CA GLU A 238 -9.43 6.73 10.89
C GLU A 238 -10.07 5.65 11.76
N VAL A 239 -9.85 4.37 11.48
CA VAL A 239 -10.33 3.26 12.33
C VAL A 239 -9.90 3.45 13.78
N ASN A 240 -8.61 3.72 13.98
CA ASN A 240 -8.06 3.91 15.31
C ASN A 240 -8.57 5.20 15.96
N THR A 241 -8.65 6.30 15.20
CA THR A 241 -9.16 7.58 15.71
C THR A 241 -10.62 7.49 16.11
N SER A 242 -11.45 6.80 15.31
CA SER A 242 -12.86 6.58 15.62
C SER A 242 -13.03 5.79 16.90
N PHE A 243 -12.23 4.74 17.13
CA PHE A 243 -12.24 3.98 18.36
C PHE A 243 -11.96 4.86 19.58
N PHE A 244 -10.94 5.71 19.53
CA PHE A 244 -10.64 6.64 20.63
C PHE A 244 -11.79 7.63 20.86
N TYR A 245 -12.43 8.09 19.80
CA TYR A 245 -13.53 9.04 19.88
C TYR A 245 -14.85 8.40 20.36
N GLU A 246 -15.23 7.26 19.78
CA GLU A 246 -16.53 6.63 20.02
C GLU A 246 -16.58 5.80 21.29
N GLU A 247 -15.54 4.98 21.54
CA GLU A 247 -15.51 4.07 22.69
C GLU A 247 -14.89 4.72 23.93
N LEU A 248 -13.75 5.40 23.78
CA LEU A 248 -13.04 6.00 24.92
C LEU A 248 -13.50 7.42 25.22
N LYS A 249 -14.40 8.00 24.40
CA LYS A 249 -14.95 9.36 24.56
C LYS A 249 -13.87 10.45 24.60
N ILE A 250 -12.74 10.22 23.97
CA ILE A 250 -11.64 11.18 23.83
C ILE A 250 -11.96 12.10 22.65
N ASP A 251 -11.70 13.40 22.81
CA ASP A 251 -11.87 14.36 21.71
C ASP A 251 -11.13 13.91 20.45
N ARG A 252 -11.78 14.04 19.29
CA ARG A 252 -11.25 13.55 17.99
C ARG A 252 -9.83 14.03 17.70
N LYS A 253 -9.52 15.30 17.96
CA LYS A 253 -8.18 15.85 17.71
C LYS A 253 -7.14 15.21 18.65
N LYS A 254 -7.50 15.00 19.90
CA LYS A 254 -6.62 14.32 20.87
C LYS A 254 -6.44 12.84 20.51
N GLY A 255 -7.52 12.15 20.15
CA GLY A 255 -7.49 10.76 19.66
C GLY A 255 -6.59 10.61 18.45
N ALA A 256 -6.77 11.47 17.43
CA ALA A 256 -5.92 11.48 16.25
C ALA A 256 -4.43 11.74 16.58
N MET A 257 -4.14 12.65 17.53
CA MET A 257 -2.77 12.90 17.96
C MET A 257 -2.16 11.67 18.65
N ILE A 258 -2.90 11.01 19.55
CA ILE A 258 -2.45 9.78 20.22
C ILE A 258 -2.10 8.71 19.20
N VAL A 259 -3.00 8.47 18.23
CA VAL A 259 -2.79 7.48 17.16
C VAL A 259 -1.56 7.85 16.32
N THR A 260 -1.47 9.11 15.89
CA THR A 260 -0.31 9.57 15.09
C THR A 260 1.00 9.35 15.81
N VAL A 261 1.11 9.79 17.06
CA VAL A 261 2.36 9.69 17.83
C VAL A 261 2.72 8.23 18.11
N SER A 262 1.77 7.43 18.58
CA SER A 262 2.03 6.03 18.91
C SER A 262 2.34 5.19 17.68
N CYS A 263 1.62 5.38 16.57
CA CYS A 263 1.94 4.68 15.32
C CYS A 263 3.26 5.17 14.69
N ALA A 264 3.60 6.46 14.83
CA ALA A 264 4.91 6.96 14.39
C ALA A 264 6.07 6.33 15.18
N ILE A 265 5.90 6.12 16.49
CA ILE A 265 6.88 5.42 17.32
C ILE A 265 7.02 3.96 16.85
N ILE A 266 5.90 3.25 16.64
CA ILE A 266 5.92 1.87 16.09
C ILE A 266 6.61 1.85 14.73
N GLY A 267 6.26 2.76 13.83
CA GLY A 267 6.87 2.89 12.51
C GLY A 267 8.37 3.16 12.58
N ALA A 268 8.81 4.01 13.50
CA ALA A 268 10.23 4.26 13.73
C ALA A 268 10.99 3.00 14.16
N PHE A 269 10.45 2.21 15.10
CA PHE A 269 11.05 0.93 15.48
C PHE A 269 11.04 -0.08 14.34
N CYS A 270 9.96 -0.19 13.58
CA CYS A 270 9.88 -1.03 12.39
C CYS A 270 10.92 -0.61 11.34
N SER A 271 11.05 0.69 11.08
CA SER A 271 12.04 1.23 10.15
C SER A 271 13.47 0.90 10.58
N LEU A 272 13.80 1.11 11.86
CA LEU A 272 15.11 0.80 12.40
C LEU A 272 15.46 -0.69 12.36
N SER A 273 14.46 -1.58 12.40
CA SER A 273 14.67 -3.03 12.31
C SER A 273 15.07 -3.53 10.92
N LEU A 274 14.92 -2.69 9.87
CA LEU A 274 15.15 -3.08 8.47
C LEU A 274 16.61 -2.91 8.00
N GLY A 275 17.55 -2.76 8.90
CA GLY A 275 18.97 -2.71 8.58
C GLY A 275 19.79 -1.74 9.39
N ALA A 276 19.17 -0.81 10.12
CA ALA A 276 19.88 0.12 11.00
C ALA A 276 20.35 -0.55 12.30
N THR A 277 19.67 -1.59 12.76
CA THR A 277 20.05 -2.33 13.97
C THR A 277 19.58 -3.77 13.99
N ASP A 278 20.50 -4.72 14.21
CA ASP A 278 20.19 -6.15 14.35
C ASP A 278 19.50 -6.48 15.69
N LYS A 279 19.52 -5.54 16.65
CA LYS A 279 18.93 -5.74 17.99
C LYS A 279 17.41 -5.87 17.98
N LEU A 280 16.76 -5.43 16.91
CA LEU A 280 15.31 -5.51 16.72
C LEU A 280 14.90 -6.69 15.82
N SER A 281 15.78 -7.67 15.66
CA SER A 281 15.50 -8.91 14.93
C SER A 281 15.36 -10.08 15.92
N PHE A 282 14.26 -10.82 15.83
CA PHE A 282 13.95 -11.96 16.70
C PHE A 282 13.63 -13.20 15.87
N CYS A 283 14.19 -14.33 16.21
CA CYS A 283 13.95 -15.61 15.50
C CYS A 283 14.16 -15.52 13.98
N GLY A 284 15.17 -14.77 13.54
CA GLY A 284 15.51 -14.62 12.11
C GLY A 284 14.60 -13.71 11.31
N LYS A 285 13.70 -12.97 11.96
CA LYS A 285 12.83 -11.95 11.32
C LYS A 285 13.01 -10.60 11.98
N THR A 286 12.92 -9.54 11.20
CA THR A 286 12.88 -8.16 11.68
C THR A 286 11.56 -7.85 12.39
N LEU A 287 11.51 -6.80 13.18
CA LEU A 287 10.27 -6.36 13.83
C LEU A 287 9.18 -6.03 12.80
N PHE A 288 9.57 -5.43 11.67
CA PHE A 288 8.68 -5.18 10.54
C PHE A 288 8.04 -6.47 10.01
N GLU A 289 8.84 -7.49 9.72
CA GLU A 289 8.36 -8.80 9.24
C GLU A 289 7.50 -9.52 10.27
N TRP A 290 7.78 -9.35 11.56
CA TRP A 290 6.94 -9.89 12.62
C TRP A 290 5.57 -9.24 12.66
N PHE A 291 5.49 -7.91 12.54
CA PHE A 291 4.20 -7.23 12.52
C PHE A 291 3.39 -7.58 11.27
N ASP A 292 4.02 -7.66 10.11
CA ASP A 292 3.36 -8.10 8.88
C ASP A 292 2.84 -9.54 9.02
N PHE A 293 3.67 -10.46 9.52
CA PHE A 293 3.27 -11.85 9.74
C PHE A 293 2.11 -11.99 10.74
N VAL A 294 2.21 -11.36 11.90
CA VAL A 294 1.18 -11.47 12.95
C VAL A 294 -0.13 -10.85 12.50
N THR A 295 -0.08 -9.69 11.89
CA THR A 295 -1.30 -9.03 11.42
C THR A 295 -1.89 -9.75 10.21
N GLY A 296 -1.09 -10.09 9.20
CA GLY A 296 -1.55 -10.70 7.96
C GLY A 296 -1.99 -12.15 8.10
N GLN A 297 -1.20 -12.96 8.81
CA GLN A 297 -1.44 -14.41 8.88
C GLN A 297 -2.29 -14.85 10.08
N LEU A 298 -2.30 -14.06 11.17
CA LEU A 298 -3.03 -14.44 12.38
C LEU A 298 -4.24 -13.53 12.64
N PHE A 299 -4.05 -12.23 12.70
CA PHE A 299 -5.08 -11.32 13.15
C PHE A 299 -6.18 -11.07 12.12
N LEU A 300 -5.85 -10.84 10.86
CA LEU A 300 -6.84 -10.62 9.80
C LEU A 300 -7.78 -11.81 9.63
N PRO A 301 -7.31 -13.07 9.48
CA PRO A 301 -8.21 -14.21 9.36
C PRO A 301 -9.05 -14.44 10.63
N THR A 302 -8.44 -14.30 11.82
CA THR A 302 -9.15 -14.51 13.09
C THR A 302 -10.16 -13.40 13.41
N ALA A 303 -9.95 -12.18 12.94
CA ALA A 303 -10.90 -11.09 13.11
C ALA A 303 -12.03 -11.14 12.08
N GLY A 304 -11.73 -11.46 10.81
CA GLY A 304 -12.71 -11.47 9.74
C GLY A 304 -13.72 -12.62 9.81
N LEU A 305 -13.29 -13.82 10.24
CA LEU A 305 -14.16 -14.99 10.33
C LEU A 305 -15.34 -14.83 11.33
N PRO A 306 -15.13 -14.39 12.59
CA PRO A 306 -16.24 -14.21 13.53
C PRO A 306 -17.24 -13.13 13.12
N VAL A 307 -16.77 -12.05 12.48
CA VAL A 307 -17.64 -10.96 12.01
C VAL A 307 -18.58 -11.42 10.90
N SER A 308 -18.08 -12.23 9.96
CA SER A 308 -18.92 -12.81 8.92
C SER A 308 -19.94 -13.83 9.50
N TYR A 309 -19.57 -14.58 10.53
CA TYR A 309 -20.46 -15.55 11.17
C TYR A 309 -21.56 -14.90 11.99
N THR A 310 -21.25 -13.86 12.78
CA THR A 310 -22.24 -13.16 13.63
C THR A 310 -23.31 -12.42 12.81
N LYS A 311 -22.98 -11.95 11.60
CA LYS A 311 -23.96 -11.29 10.71
C LYS A 311 -24.87 -12.26 9.94
N LEU A 312 -24.51 -13.54 9.85
CA LEU A 312 -25.38 -14.57 9.26
C LEU A 312 -26.47 -15.07 10.22
N THR A 313 -26.33 -14.76 11.52
CA THR A 313 -27.27 -15.19 12.59
C THR A 313 -28.18 -14.08 13.09
N LEU A 314 -28.12 -12.87 12.56
CA LEU A 314 -28.99 -11.72 12.78
C LEU A 314 -29.81 -11.38 11.53
#